data_6f9a44b83e9afce41a9acc80bf1f91d3
#
_entry.id   6f9a44b83e9afce41a9acc80bf1f91d3
#
_cell.length_a   1.000
_cell.length_b   1.000
_cell.length_c   1.000
_cell.angle_alpha   90.00
_cell.angle_beta   90.00
_cell.angle_gamma   90.00
#
_symmetry.space_group_name_H-M   'P 1'
#
loop_
_entity.id
_entity.type
_entity.pdbx_description
1 polymer ?
#
loop_
_entity_poly.entity_id
_entity_poly.type
_entity_poly.pdbx_seq_one_letter_code
_entity_poly.pdbx_strand_id
1 'polypeptide(L)'
;MVLSGIIGLPAKDAESSKRMIDDAVAMAKSGAFGLIVECLPKSLGEIITRCLKIPVISIGSGVHCDGQGLVTQDMLGLYKELSPRFLKVYADLQQATVSAVTQFREEVESGRFPAEQNSYSLDDRELDKLLNQLG
;
A
#
# COMPACT_ATOMS: atom_id res chain seq x y z
N MET A 1 7.72 16.77 -4.70
CA MET A 1 6.27 16.71 -4.85
C MET A 1 5.95 15.49 -5.68
N VAL A 2 5.36 14.45 -5.09
CA VAL A 2 4.87 13.29 -5.82
C VAL A 2 3.52 13.68 -6.40
N LEU A 3 3.44 13.90 -7.70
CA LEU A 3 2.17 13.97 -8.40
C LEU A 3 1.78 12.52 -8.75
N SER A 4 1.18 11.83 -7.77
CA SER A 4 0.47 10.60 -8.03
C SER A 4 -0.90 10.98 -8.57
N GLY A 5 -1.28 10.40 -9.67
CA GLY A 5 -2.69 10.37 -9.89
C GLY A 5 -3.16 10.77 -11.26
N ILE A 6 -3.06 9.85 -12.14
CA ILE A 6 -4.16 9.66 -13.06
C ILE A 6 -4.88 8.40 -12.58
N ILE A 7 -5.70 8.53 -11.54
CA ILE A 7 -6.84 7.63 -11.35
C ILE A 7 -7.80 8.04 -12.45
N GLY A 8 -7.59 7.56 -13.67
CA GLY A 8 -8.40 7.86 -14.84
C GLY A 8 -9.08 6.59 -15.29
N LEU A 9 -10.34 6.72 -15.66
CA LEU A 9 -11.00 5.74 -16.52
C LEU A 9 -10.02 5.37 -17.66
N PRO A 10 -9.89 4.10 -18.03
CA PRO A 10 -8.96 3.70 -19.08
C PRO A 10 -9.25 4.53 -20.33
N ALA A 11 -8.20 5.11 -20.92
CA ALA A 11 -8.30 5.80 -22.19
C ALA A 11 -8.91 4.84 -23.22
N LYS A 12 -10.11 5.12 -23.67
CA LYS A 12 -10.89 4.22 -24.54
C LYS A 12 -10.75 4.57 -26.02
N ASP A 13 -10.23 5.74 -26.32
CA ASP A 13 -10.10 6.30 -27.66
C ASP A 13 -8.82 7.12 -27.82
N ALA A 14 -8.55 7.52 -29.06
CA ALA A 14 -7.33 8.28 -29.40
C ALA A 14 -7.31 9.68 -28.75
N GLU A 15 -8.48 10.31 -28.59
CA GLU A 15 -8.57 11.66 -28.05
C GLU A 15 -8.29 11.66 -26.53
N SER A 16 -8.89 10.74 -25.78
CA SER A 16 -8.61 10.58 -24.35
C SER A 16 -7.17 10.15 -24.09
N SER A 17 -6.61 9.27 -24.95
CA SER A 17 -5.19 8.88 -24.87
C SER A 17 -4.27 10.07 -25.12
N LYS A 18 -4.57 10.91 -26.11
CA LYS A 18 -3.78 12.12 -26.41
C LYS A 18 -3.80 13.10 -25.25
N ARG A 19 -4.96 13.33 -24.63
CA ARG A 19 -5.05 14.18 -23.42
C ARG A 19 -4.18 13.65 -22.30
N MET A 20 -4.17 12.34 -22.02
CA MET A 20 -3.33 11.75 -20.99
C MET A 20 -1.82 11.93 -21.27
N ILE A 21 -1.40 11.84 -22.53
CA ILE A 21 -0.01 12.11 -22.91
C ILE A 21 0.33 13.59 -22.67
N ASP A 22 -0.55 14.51 -23.08
CA ASP A 22 -0.35 15.94 -22.88
C ASP A 22 -0.25 16.31 -21.40
N ASP A 23 -1.12 15.73 -20.56
CA ASP A 23 -1.11 15.89 -19.10
C ASP A 23 0.21 15.37 -18.49
N ALA A 24 0.66 14.19 -18.90
CA ALA A 24 1.93 13.61 -18.44
C ALA A 24 3.12 14.52 -18.80
N VAL A 25 3.15 15.06 -20.01
CA VAL A 25 4.17 16.01 -20.47
C VAL A 25 4.09 17.33 -19.69
N ALA A 26 2.88 17.83 -19.40
CA ALA A 26 2.70 19.04 -18.60
C ALA A 26 3.19 18.84 -17.15
N MET A 27 2.91 17.69 -16.53
CA MET A 27 3.42 17.35 -15.21
C MET A 27 4.95 17.33 -15.17
N ALA A 28 5.59 16.68 -16.14
CA ALA A 28 7.05 16.65 -16.24
C ALA A 28 7.64 18.05 -16.41
N LYS A 29 7.05 18.90 -17.25
CA LYS A 29 7.46 20.31 -17.44
C LYS A 29 7.27 21.15 -16.18
N SER A 30 6.30 20.80 -15.34
CA SER A 30 6.03 21.49 -14.06
C SER A 30 6.99 21.08 -12.94
N GLY A 31 8.00 20.23 -13.21
CA GLY A 31 9.04 19.86 -12.27
C GLY A 31 8.78 18.55 -11.51
N ALA A 32 7.87 17.71 -11.97
CA ALA A 32 7.76 16.36 -11.44
C ALA A 32 9.06 15.58 -11.71
N PHE A 33 9.57 14.87 -10.70
CA PHE A 33 10.80 14.07 -10.82
C PHE A 33 10.52 12.60 -11.22
N GLY A 34 9.26 12.19 -11.22
CA GLY A 34 8.77 10.89 -11.62
C GLY A 34 7.25 10.90 -11.79
N LEU A 35 6.72 9.94 -12.51
CA LEU A 35 5.30 9.80 -12.77
C LEU A 35 4.85 8.38 -12.44
N ILE A 36 3.69 8.24 -11.80
CA ILE A 36 3.01 6.95 -11.64
C ILE A 36 1.82 6.92 -12.60
N VAL A 37 1.73 5.86 -13.39
CA VAL A 37 0.62 5.60 -14.31
C VAL A 37 -0.09 4.33 -13.87
N GLU A 38 -1.42 4.42 -13.72
CA GLU A 38 -2.22 3.34 -13.17
C GLU A 38 -3.37 2.95 -14.09
N CYS A 39 -3.57 1.64 -14.30
CA CYS A 39 -4.69 1.07 -15.07
C CYS A 39 -4.80 1.58 -16.51
N LEU A 40 -3.70 1.99 -17.13
CA LEU A 40 -3.70 2.41 -18.53
C LEU A 40 -3.54 1.21 -19.48
N PRO A 41 -4.00 1.33 -20.74
CA PRO A 41 -3.60 0.40 -21.78
C PRO A 41 -2.08 0.31 -21.88
N LYS A 42 -1.53 -0.92 -22.02
CA LYS A 42 -0.08 -1.15 -22.05
C LYS A 42 0.67 -0.31 -23.09
N SER A 43 0.05 -0.09 -24.26
CA SER A 43 0.61 0.73 -25.33
C SER A 43 0.66 2.21 -24.95
N LEU A 44 -0.30 2.71 -24.18
CA LEU A 44 -0.31 4.09 -23.71
C LEU A 44 0.76 4.31 -22.63
N GLY A 45 0.94 3.36 -21.69
CA GLY A 45 2.04 3.39 -20.73
C GLY A 45 3.40 3.44 -21.40
N GLU A 46 3.60 2.63 -22.45
CA GLU A 46 4.82 2.67 -23.29
C GLU A 46 5.04 4.00 -23.97
N ILE A 47 4.01 4.59 -24.60
CA ILE A 47 4.11 5.88 -25.28
C ILE A 47 4.48 6.99 -24.29
N ILE A 48 3.80 7.04 -23.13
CA ILE A 48 4.08 8.04 -22.10
C ILE A 48 5.54 7.92 -21.63
N THR A 49 6.01 6.70 -21.37
CA THR A 49 7.39 6.46 -20.95
C THR A 49 8.41 6.96 -21.98
N ARG A 50 8.17 6.69 -23.27
CA ARG A 50 9.04 7.17 -24.36
C ARG A 50 9.01 8.68 -24.54
N CYS A 51 7.91 9.35 -24.21
CA CYS A 51 7.76 10.81 -24.34
C CYS A 51 8.43 11.59 -23.21
N LEU A 52 8.72 10.95 -22.07
CA LEU A 52 9.23 11.62 -20.88
C LEU A 52 10.72 11.32 -20.66
N LYS A 53 11.39 12.25 -19.96
CA LYS A 53 12.78 12.08 -19.48
C LYS A 53 12.86 11.79 -17.99
N ILE A 54 11.71 11.71 -17.31
CA ILE A 54 11.59 11.38 -15.91
C ILE A 54 11.11 9.93 -15.77
N PRO A 55 11.45 9.20 -14.70
CA PRO A 55 11.00 7.85 -14.49
C PRO A 55 9.48 7.73 -14.50
N VAL A 56 8.96 6.70 -15.19
CA VAL A 56 7.54 6.35 -15.23
C VAL A 56 7.34 4.99 -14.58
N ILE A 57 6.60 4.95 -13.48
CA ILE A 57 6.28 3.73 -12.73
C ILE A 57 4.86 3.28 -13.07
N SER A 58 4.72 2.04 -13.47
CA SER A 58 3.43 1.43 -13.84
C SER A 58 2.78 0.74 -12.63
N ILE A 59 1.48 0.94 -12.46
CA ILE A 59 0.61 0.07 -11.69
C ILE A 59 -0.46 -0.44 -12.66
N GLY A 60 -0.23 -1.63 -13.25
CA GLY A 60 -1.17 -2.21 -14.21
C GLY A 60 -1.19 -1.55 -15.59
N SER A 61 -0.15 -0.80 -15.98
CA SER A 61 -0.06 -0.11 -17.27
C SER A 61 0.97 -0.74 -18.23
N GLY A 62 1.32 -2.00 -18.03
CA GLY A 62 2.19 -2.77 -18.90
C GLY A 62 3.66 -2.76 -18.51
N VAL A 63 4.46 -3.59 -19.20
CA VAL A 63 5.86 -3.90 -18.84
C VAL A 63 6.88 -2.88 -19.37
N HIS A 64 6.47 -1.98 -20.25
CA HIS A 64 7.38 -1.06 -20.94
C HIS A 64 7.60 0.29 -20.24
N CYS A 65 7.09 0.41 -19.00
CA CYS A 65 7.44 1.52 -18.11
C CYS A 65 8.78 1.24 -17.41
N ASP A 66 9.44 2.28 -16.89
CA ASP A 66 10.75 2.19 -16.25
C ASP A 66 10.73 1.36 -14.95
N GLY A 67 9.59 1.27 -14.29
CA GLY A 67 9.41 0.47 -13.10
C GLY A 67 7.97 -0.02 -12.92
N GLN A 68 7.78 -0.92 -11.95
CA GLN A 68 6.48 -1.52 -11.62
C GLN A 68 6.17 -1.35 -10.13
N GLY A 69 4.92 -1.01 -9.83
CA GLY A 69 4.39 -0.94 -8.48
C GLY A 69 3.19 -1.87 -8.30
N LEU A 70 3.00 -2.35 -7.09
CA LEU A 70 1.77 -2.99 -6.63
C LEU A 70 1.45 -2.49 -5.21
N VAL A 71 0.18 -2.38 -4.91
CA VAL A 71 -0.27 -2.10 -3.54
C VAL A 71 0.13 -3.27 -2.65
N THR A 72 0.83 -2.98 -1.54
CA THR A 72 1.38 -4.00 -0.65
C THR A 72 0.30 -4.95 -0.12
N GLN A 73 -0.85 -4.43 0.29
CA GLN A 73 -1.96 -5.21 0.80
C GLN A 73 -2.50 -6.19 -0.24
N ASP A 74 -2.59 -5.75 -1.49
CA ASP A 74 -3.04 -6.57 -2.61
C ASP A 74 -2.00 -7.64 -2.95
N MET A 75 -0.72 -7.24 -3.05
CA MET A 75 0.40 -8.13 -3.33
C MET A 75 0.52 -9.25 -2.30
N LEU A 76 0.27 -8.96 -1.03
CA LEU A 76 0.36 -9.90 0.08
C LEU A 76 -0.95 -10.65 0.36
N GLY A 77 -2.01 -10.39 -0.39
CA GLY A 77 -3.31 -11.06 -0.22
C GLY A 77 -3.97 -10.76 1.13
N LEU A 78 -3.80 -9.54 1.65
CA LEU A 78 -4.49 -9.06 2.84
C LEU A 78 -5.93 -8.63 2.54
N TYR A 79 -6.22 -8.28 1.28
CA TYR A 79 -7.52 -7.85 0.80
C TYR A 79 -7.90 -8.65 -0.44
N LYS A 80 -9.09 -9.29 -0.44
CA LYS A 80 -9.53 -10.23 -1.49
C LYS A 80 -10.81 -9.80 -2.20
N GLU A 81 -11.43 -8.69 -1.80
CA GLU A 81 -12.72 -8.27 -2.37
C GLU A 81 -12.59 -7.71 -3.80
N LEU A 82 -11.43 -7.14 -4.13
CA LEU A 82 -11.12 -6.67 -5.46
C LEU A 82 -9.92 -7.42 -6.03
N SER A 83 -10.10 -7.98 -7.23
CA SER A 83 -9.01 -8.66 -7.94
C SER A 83 -8.92 -8.11 -9.37
N PRO A 84 -8.32 -6.91 -9.54
CA PRO A 84 -8.14 -6.34 -10.86
C PRO A 84 -7.22 -7.22 -11.71
N ARG A 85 -7.44 -7.22 -13.02
CA ARG A 85 -6.73 -8.10 -13.96
C ARG A 85 -5.20 -8.02 -13.90
N PHE A 86 -4.67 -6.86 -13.51
CA PHE A 86 -3.21 -6.65 -13.41
C PHE A 86 -2.61 -7.13 -12.09
N LEU A 87 -3.45 -7.45 -11.10
CA LEU A 87 -2.99 -7.88 -9.80
C LEU A 87 -2.43 -9.30 -9.87
N LYS A 88 -1.22 -9.46 -9.35
CA LYS A 88 -0.63 -10.76 -9.03
C LYS A 88 -0.41 -10.84 -7.53
N VAL A 89 -1.10 -11.78 -6.89
CA VAL A 89 -0.96 -12.05 -5.47
C VAL A 89 0.23 -12.99 -5.25
N TYR A 90 1.13 -12.64 -4.33
CA TYR A 90 2.36 -13.38 -4.03
C TYR A 90 2.30 -14.14 -2.70
N ALA A 91 1.35 -13.79 -1.82
CA ALA A 91 1.13 -14.44 -0.53
C ALA A 91 -0.36 -14.43 -0.16
N ASP A 92 -0.76 -15.22 0.81
CA ASP A 92 -2.12 -15.23 1.39
C ASP A 92 -2.02 -14.94 2.89
N LEU A 93 -1.87 -13.66 3.24
CA LEU A 93 -1.75 -13.25 4.63
C LEU A 93 -3.09 -12.93 5.31
N GLN A 94 -4.20 -12.88 4.58
CA GLN A 94 -5.51 -12.60 5.17
C GLN A 94 -5.87 -13.63 6.23
N GLN A 95 -5.77 -14.91 5.91
CA GLN A 95 -6.12 -15.98 6.83
C GLN A 95 -5.24 -15.99 8.09
N ALA A 96 -3.92 -15.81 7.91
CA ALA A 96 -2.98 -15.74 9.02
C ALA A 96 -3.27 -14.54 9.94
N THR A 97 -3.57 -13.38 9.36
CA THR A 97 -3.92 -12.17 10.10
C THR A 97 -5.20 -12.35 10.90
N VAL A 98 -6.26 -12.87 10.28
CA VAL A 98 -7.54 -13.13 10.96
C VAL A 98 -7.35 -14.12 12.11
N SER A 99 -6.61 -15.22 11.90
CA SER A 99 -6.32 -16.21 12.95
C SER A 99 -5.57 -15.58 14.12
N ALA A 100 -4.52 -14.80 13.86
CA ALA A 100 -3.73 -14.15 14.90
C ALA A 100 -4.57 -13.15 15.73
N VAL A 101 -5.38 -12.32 15.08
CA VAL A 101 -6.26 -11.36 15.76
C VAL A 101 -7.35 -12.07 16.57
N THR A 102 -7.89 -13.17 16.05
CA THR A 102 -8.88 -13.98 16.75
C THR A 102 -8.28 -14.61 18.01
N GLN A 103 -7.10 -15.21 17.90
CA GLN A 103 -6.37 -15.77 19.03
C GLN A 103 -6.06 -14.71 20.10
N PHE A 104 -5.56 -13.56 19.68
CA PHE A 104 -5.30 -12.44 20.60
C PHE A 104 -6.56 -12.04 21.38
N ARG A 105 -7.69 -11.88 20.67
CA ARG A 105 -8.96 -11.56 21.33
C ARG A 105 -9.36 -12.63 22.37
N GLU A 106 -9.30 -13.90 21.99
CA GLU A 106 -9.66 -15.02 22.88
C GLU A 106 -8.75 -15.11 24.11
N GLU A 107 -7.47 -14.82 23.94
CA GLU A 107 -6.50 -14.79 25.05
C GLU A 107 -6.76 -13.63 26.00
N VAL A 108 -7.10 -12.44 25.47
CA VAL A 108 -7.51 -11.29 26.29
C VAL A 108 -8.82 -11.57 27.04
N GLU A 109 -9.84 -12.07 26.35
CA GLU A 109 -11.15 -12.37 26.96
C GLU A 109 -11.05 -13.44 28.03
N SER A 110 -10.15 -14.42 27.89
CA SER A 110 -9.90 -15.48 28.85
C SER A 110 -8.88 -15.14 29.95
N GLY A 111 -8.28 -13.95 29.93
CA GLY A 111 -7.25 -13.53 30.86
C GLY A 111 -5.89 -14.25 30.69
N ARG A 112 -5.67 -14.93 29.57
CA ARG A 112 -4.39 -15.57 29.26
C ARG A 112 -3.33 -14.59 28.73
N PHE A 113 -3.78 -13.46 28.22
CA PHE A 113 -2.92 -12.36 27.80
C PHE A 113 -3.39 -11.04 28.48
N PRO A 114 -2.48 -10.21 29.01
CA PRO A 114 -1.03 -10.47 29.12
C PRO A 114 -0.72 -11.53 30.17
N ALA A 115 0.30 -12.35 29.92
CA ALA A 115 0.88 -13.25 30.92
C ALA A 115 1.98 -12.51 31.72
N GLU A 116 2.54 -13.16 32.75
CA GLU A 116 3.60 -12.57 33.61
C GLU A 116 4.78 -12.07 32.77
N GLN A 117 5.25 -12.84 31.80
CA GLN A 117 6.33 -12.45 30.91
C GLN A 117 6.01 -11.26 29.97
N ASN A 118 4.74 -10.90 29.86
CA ASN A 118 4.29 -9.77 29.03
C ASN A 118 4.02 -8.52 29.87
N SER A 119 4.34 -8.56 31.18
CA SER A 119 4.06 -7.52 32.15
C SER A 119 5.34 -6.98 32.77
N TYR A 120 5.31 -5.76 33.22
CA TYR A 120 6.39 -5.17 33.99
C TYR A 120 6.00 -5.13 35.46
N SER A 121 6.88 -5.60 36.33
CA SER A 121 6.70 -5.54 37.78
C SER A 121 7.39 -4.31 38.35
N LEU A 122 6.80 -3.70 39.36
CA LEU A 122 7.49 -2.76 40.23
C LEU A 122 8.28 -3.57 41.28
N ASP A 123 9.44 -3.08 41.67
CA ASP A 123 10.19 -3.64 42.80
C ASP A 123 9.33 -3.63 44.07
N ASP A 124 9.33 -4.72 44.85
CA ASP A 124 8.45 -4.87 46.02
C ASP A 124 8.60 -3.72 47.02
N ARG A 125 9.81 -3.21 47.21
CA ARG A 125 10.07 -2.08 48.12
C ARG A 125 9.45 -0.78 47.63
N GLU A 126 9.46 -0.57 46.32
CA GLU A 126 8.86 0.61 45.72
C GLU A 126 7.33 0.50 45.72
N LEU A 127 6.81 -0.71 45.56
CA LEU A 127 5.37 -0.97 45.69
C LEU A 127 4.90 -0.69 47.11
N ASP A 128 5.61 -1.18 48.14
CA ASP A 128 5.28 -0.92 49.56
C ASP A 128 5.31 0.56 49.90
N LYS A 129 6.31 1.30 49.39
CA LYS A 129 6.36 2.76 49.57
C LYS A 129 5.15 3.45 48.96
N LEU A 130 4.76 3.04 47.75
CA LEU A 130 3.59 3.58 47.06
C LEU A 130 2.29 3.30 47.84
N LEU A 131 2.10 2.06 48.28
CA LEU A 131 0.91 1.67 49.06
C LEU A 131 0.82 2.47 50.38
N ASN A 132 1.94 2.69 51.08
CA ASN A 132 1.98 3.51 52.29
C ASN A 132 1.70 5.00 52.06
N GLN A 133 1.82 5.49 50.82
CA GLN A 133 1.48 6.87 50.47
C GLN A 133 -0.01 7.04 50.08
N LEU A 134 -0.67 5.97 49.72
CA LEU A 134 -2.09 5.97 49.27
C LEU A 134 -3.07 5.61 50.39
N GLY A 135 -2.62 4.99 51.45
CA GLY A 135 -3.44 4.60 52.64
C GLY A 135 -3.42 5.62 53.71
#